data_93955ebf1ef046249bb6b02aaa739e64
#
_entry.id   93955ebf1ef046249bb6b02aaa739e64
#
_cell.length_a   1.000
_cell.length_b   1.000
_cell.length_c   1.000
_cell.angle_alpha   90.00
_cell.angle_beta   90.00
_cell.angle_gamma   90.00
#
_symmetry.space_group_name_H-M   'P 1'
#
loop_
_entity.id
_entity.type
_entity.pdbx_description
1 polymer ?
#
loop_
_entity_poly.entity_id
_entity_poly.type
_entity_poly.pdbx_seq_one_letter_code
_entity_poly.pdbx_strand_id
1 'polypeptide(L)'
;GFMKTLFIAFFLMILSADLFAQEKAGQGNSVSGKKVYEKRCIFCHGDQGAGDGVAAERFNPRPRDFTMGLYKYRTTPNGMNPTDADLLKVVVNGLPGTGMPSWKDRLSDQEMRDVVSYIKTFTKKFERQKEALPVIEVGKAIPSSKESVEKGKALFKSLECFKCHGNEGRGDGPSALTLADDKGDPIRPRNLALNWHFRGGGEASDIYMRVNTGLNGTPMP
;
A
#
# COMPACT_ATOMS: atom_id res chain seq x y z
N GLY A 1 35.50 -1.03 49.82
CA GLY A 1 35.24 -0.07 48.73
C GLY A 1 35.08 -0.74 47.36
N PHE A 2 35.77 -1.88 47.12
CA PHE A 2 35.83 -2.58 45.81
C PHE A 2 34.52 -3.32 45.45
N MET A 3 33.80 -3.83 46.42
CA MET A 3 32.57 -4.62 46.18
C MET A 3 31.36 -3.75 45.82
N LYS A 4 31.29 -2.50 46.27
CA LYS A 4 30.20 -1.54 45.91
C LYS A 4 30.35 -1.01 44.49
N THR A 5 31.57 -0.82 44.01
CA THR A 5 31.83 -0.34 42.63
C THR A 5 31.51 -1.40 41.58
N LEU A 6 31.69 -2.68 41.89
CA LEU A 6 31.35 -3.79 40.98
C LEU A 6 29.85 -3.96 40.78
N PHE A 7 29.03 -3.75 41.84
CA PHE A 7 27.57 -3.82 41.74
C PHE A 7 26.96 -2.67 40.93
N ILE A 8 27.54 -1.46 40.99
CA ILE A 8 27.05 -0.30 40.21
C ILE A 8 27.37 -0.48 38.73
N ALA A 9 28.56 -1.02 38.38
CA ALA A 9 28.92 -1.28 36.98
C ALA A 9 28.06 -2.39 36.35
N PHE A 10 27.70 -3.42 37.12
CA PHE A 10 26.83 -4.51 36.63
C PHE A 10 25.38 -4.07 36.44
N PHE A 11 24.88 -3.18 37.33
CA PHE A 11 23.53 -2.64 37.23
C PHE A 11 23.39 -1.66 36.05
N LEU A 12 24.42 -0.87 35.74
CA LEU A 12 24.46 0.01 34.56
C LEU A 12 24.54 -0.76 33.23
N MET A 13 25.19 -1.94 33.20
CA MET A 13 25.21 -2.81 32.00
C MET A 13 23.85 -3.44 31.71
N ILE A 14 23.05 -3.77 32.71
CA ILE A 14 21.71 -4.35 32.51
C ILE A 14 20.75 -3.29 31.99
N LEU A 15 20.81 -2.06 32.49
CA LEU A 15 19.97 -0.95 32.00
C LEU A 15 20.25 -0.57 30.53
N SER A 16 21.52 -0.69 30.09
CA SER A 16 21.88 -0.38 28.70
C SER A 16 21.40 -1.45 27.71
N ALA A 17 21.31 -2.72 28.10
CA ALA A 17 20.81 -3.79 27.27
C ALA A 17 19.30 -3.67 27.02
N ASP A 18 18.52 -3.26 28.02
CA ASP A 18 17.08 -3.04 27.89
C ASP A 18 16.73 -1.82 27.02
N LEU A 19 17.54 -0.74 27.06
CA LEU A 19 17.34 0.42 26.18
C LEU A 19 17.55 0.07 24.70
N PHE A 20 18.55 -0.77 24.37
CA PHE A 20 18.79 -1.23 22.99
C PHE A 20 17.73 -2.23 22.51
N ALA A 21 17.08 -2.96 23.41
CA ALA A 21 15.96 -3.85 23.05
C ALA A 21 14.67 -3.06 22.75
N GLN A 22 14.44 -1.95 23.45
CA GLN A 22 13.26 -1.10 23.25
C GLN A 22 13.30 -0.27 21.95
N GLU A 23 14.48 0.10 21.44
CA GLU A 23 14.63 0.88 20.21
C GLU A 23 14.27 0.07 18.95
N LYS A 24 14.22 -1.25 19.04
CA LYS A 24 13.81 -2.17 17.96
C LYS A 24 12.36 -2.60 18.01
N ALA A 25 11.64 -2.31 19.06
CA ALA A 25 10.22 -2.63 19.21
C ALA A 25 9.36 -1.67 18.37
N GLY A 26 9.16 -2.02 17.10
CA GLY A 26 8.37 -1.24 16.14
C GLY A 26 8.88 -1.34 14.71
N GLN A 27 10.11 -1.77 14.53
CA GLN A 27 10.67 -2.04 13.21
C GLN A 27 10.41 -3.50 12.80
N GLY A 28 10.01 -3.73 11.54
CA GLY A 28 9.81 -5.09 11.04
C GLY A 28 11.14 -5.81 10.79
N ASN A 29 11.14 -7.12 10.99
CA ASN A 29 12.27 -8.01 10.73
C ASN A 29 11.98 -8.89 9.51
N SER A 30 12.80 -8.78 8.45
CA SER A 30 12.57 -9.52 7.21
C SER A 30 12.75 -11.04 7.35
N VAL A 31 13.59 -11.53 8.27
CA VAL A 31 13.77 -12.97 8.51
C VAL A 31 12.51 -13.57 9.15
N SER A 32 11.95 -12.90 10.15
CA SER A 32 10.67 -13.29 10.74
C SER A 32 9.53 -13.14 9.74
N GLY A 33 9.56 -12.06 8.95
CA GLY A 33 8.59 -11.77 7.90
C GLY A 33 8.55 -12.83 6.81
N LYS A 34 9.69 -13.43 6.46
CA LYS A 34 9.76 -14.57 5.55
C LYS A 34 8.90 -15.74 6.04
N LYS A 35 8.99 -16.09 7.32
CA LYS A 35 8.18 -17.17 7.91
C LYS A 35 6.68 -16.89 7.84
N VAL A 36 6.29 -15.63 8.09
CA VAL A 36 4.89 -15.20 7.95
C VAL A 36 4.43 -15.29 6.51
N TYR A 37 5.26 -14.81 5.58
CA TYR A 37 4.99 -14.83 4.14
C TYR A 37 4.77 -16.25 3.62
N GLU A 38 5.69 -17.16 3.91
CA GLU A 38 5.61 -18.58 3.50
C GLU A 38 4.36 -19.27 4.05
N LYS A 39 3.92 -18.91 5.25
CA LYS A 39 2.72 -19.50 5.88
C LYS A 39 1.40 -18.90 5.38
N ARG A 40 1.38 -17.63 4.98
CA ARG A 40 0.13 -16.86 4.78
C ARG A 40 -0.04 -16.22 3.42
N CYS A 41 1.04 -15.91 2.72
CA CYS A 41 1.00 -15.04 1.54
C CYS A 41 1.37 -15.77 0.23
N ILE A 42 2.24 -16.77 0.33
CA ILE A 42 2.80 -17.52 -0.79
C ILE A 42 1.74 -18.12 -1.71
N PHE A 43 0.63 -18.58 -1.16
CA PHE A 43 -0.45 -19.23 -1.89
C PHE A 43 -1.04 -18.36 -3.01
N CYS A 44 -1.06 -17.03 -2.77
CA CYS A 44 -1.51 -16.06 -3.76
C CYS A 44 -0.34 -15.34 -4.44
N HIS A 45 0.68 -14.93 -3.66
CA HIS A 45 1.75 -14.07 -4.17
C HIS A 45 2.96 -14.82 -4.74
N GLY A 46 3.02 -16.15 -4.59
CA GLY A 46 4.12 -16.99 -5.09
C GLY A 46 5.39 -16.92 -4.25
N ASP A 47 6.30 -17.88 -4.44
CA ASP A 47 7.55 -18.00 -3.69
C ASP A 47 8.47 -16.80 -3.86
N GLN A 48 8.52 -16.27 -5.08
CA GLN A 48 9.38 -15.14 -5.46
C GLN A 48 8.63 -13.80 -5.43
N GLY A 49 7.38 -13.79 -4.92
CA GLY A 49 6.57 -12.58 -4.87
C GLY A 49 6.09 -12.08 -6.22
N ALA A 50 6.11 -12.90 -7.26
CA ALA A 50 5.73 -12.54 -8.63
C ALA A 50 4.21 -12.45 -8.88
N GLY A 51 3.39 -12.72 -7.85
CA GLY A 51 1.94 -12.73 -7.98
C GLY A 51 1.41 -13.95 -8.71
N ASP A 52 2.17 -15.02 -8.75
CA ASP A 52 1.97 -16.27 -9.49
C ASP A 52 1.74 -17.50 -8.60
N GLY A 53 1.33 -17.29 -7.35
CA GLY A 53 1.00 -18.37 -6.44
C GLY A 53 -0.12 -19.27 -7.02
N VAL A 54 -0.23 -20.48 -6.50
CA VAL A 54 -1.15 -21.53 -7.02
C VAL A 54 -2.62 -21.09 -7.11
N ALA A 55 -3.02 -20.09 -6.36
CA ALA A 55 -4.37 -19.53 -6.43
C ALA A 55 -4.46 -18.27 -7.31
N ALA A 56 -3.35 -17.76 -7.82
CA ALA A 56 -3.31 -16.44 -8.48
C ALA A 56 -4.29 -16.32 -9.65
N GLU A 57 -4.45 -17.36 -10.45
CA GLU A 57 -5.32 -17.36 -11.63
C GLU A 57 -6.80 -17.28 -11.29
N ARG A 58 -7.18 -17.60 -10.06
CA ARG A 58 -8.57 -17.55 -9.59
C ARG A 58 -9.03 -16.15 -9.19
N PHE A 59 -8.10 -15.18 -9.15
CA PHE A 59 -8.38 -13.81 -8.71
C PHE A 59 -8.37 -12.82 -9.88
N ASN A 60 -9.35 -11.93 -9.86
CA ASN A 60 -9.38 -10.74 -10.71
C ASN A 60 -9.70 -9.51 -9.85
N PRO A 61 -8.73 -8.58 -9.67
CA PRO A 61 -7.38 -8.59 -10.25
C PRO A 61 -6.49 -9.70 -9.65
N ARG A 62 -5.48 -10.08 -10.42
CA ARG A 62 -4.43 -10.97 -9.94
C ARG A 62 -3.69 -10.39 -8.72
N PRO A 63 -3.09 -11.24 -7.88
CA PRO A 63 -2.25 -10.78 -6.77
C PRO A 63 -1.11 -9.89 -7.27
N ARG A 64 -0.68 -8.94 -6.40
CA ARG A 64 0.41 -8.02 -6.72
C ARG A 64 1.71 -8.77 -6.94
N ASP A 65 2.38 -8.46 -8.03
CA ASP A 65 3.77 -8.79 -8.28
C ASP A 65 4.66 -7.78 -7.55
N PHE A 66 5.36 -8.25 -6.52
CA PHE A 66 6.25 -7.42 -5.71
C PHE A 66 7.61 -7.20 -6.39
N THR A 67 8.00 -8.07 -7.33
CA THR A 67 9.29 -7.98 -8.03
C THR A 67 9.37 -6.75 -8.92
N MET A 68 8.24 -6.31 -9.46
CA MET A 68 8.15 -5.09 -10.25
C MET A 68 8.34 -3.82 -9.40
N GLY A 69 8.11 -3.89 -8.09
CA GLY A 69 8.15 -2.73 -7.21
C GLY A 69 7.17 -1.64 -7.58
N LEU A 70 6.00 -2.01 -8.10
CA LEU A 70 4.92 -1.10 -8.48
C LEU A 70 3.74 -1.29 -7.52
N TYR A 71 3.46 -0.29 -6.72
CA TYR A 71 2.41 -0.34 -5.69
C TYR A 71 1.35 0.72 -5.96
N LYS A 72 0.08 0.28 -6.00
CA LYS A 72 -1.07 1.14 -6.36
C LYS A 72 -1.49 2.07 -5.23
N TYR A 73 -1.43 1.58 -3.97
CA TYR A 73 -1.94 2.30 -2.80
C TYR A 73 -0.77 2.84 -1.99
N ARG A 74 -0.53 4.14 -2.10
CA ARG A 74 0.56 4.83 -1.44
C ARG A 74 0.19 6.30 -1.17
N THR A 75 0.95 6.93 -0.31
CA THR A 75 0.87 8.35 0.03
C THR A 75 2.00 9.18 -0.60
N THR A 76 2.89 8.53 -1.33
CA THR A 76 4.02 9.13 -2.02
C THR A 76 3.65 9.54 -3.46
N PRO A 77 4.33 10.52 -4.08
CA PRO A 77 4.13 10.90 -5.46
C PRO A 77 4.21 9.75 -6.45
N ASN A 78 3.62 9.97 -7.65
CA ASN A 78 3.64 8.97 -8.71
C ASN A 78 5.08 8.53 -9.05
N GLY A 79 5.26 7.23 -9.27
CA GLY A 79 6.57 6.61 -9.57
C GLY A 79 7.44 6.30 -8.35
N MET A 80 7.14 6.85 -7.17
CA MET A 80 7.90 6.59 -5.95
C MET A 80 7.47 5.28 -5.25
N ASN A 81 8.35 4.75 -4.40
CA ASN A 81 8.02 3.63 -3.53
C ASN A 81 6.94 4.03 -2.52
N PRO A 82 6.11 3.09 -2.05
CA PRO A 82 5.25 3.31 -0.90
C PRO A 82 6.07 3.45 0.38
N THR A 83 5.51 4.12 1.37
CA THR A 83 6.03 4.08 2.74
C THR A 83 5.73 2.72 3.39
N ASP A 84 6.42 2.41 4.50
CA ASP A 84 6.10 1.22 5.30
C ASP A 84 4.66 1.29 5.84
N ALA A 85 4.18 2.48 6.18
CA ALA A 85 2.80 2.71 6.61
C ALA A 85 1.78 2.40 5.51
N ASP A 86 2.09 2.73 4.25
CA ASP A 86 1.23 2.40 3.10
C ASP A 86 1.09 0.89 2.92
N LEU A 87 2.22 0.16 2.96
CA LEU A 87 2.22 -1.30 2.84
C LEU A 87 1.50 -1.95 4.02
N LEU A 88 1.77 -1.47 5.22
CA LEU A 88 1.14 -1.96 6.44
C LEU A 88 -0.38 -1.74 6.40
N LYS A 89 -0.85 -0.56 5.94
CA LYS A 89 -2.29 -0.26 5.77
C LYS A 89 -2.98 -1.32 4.89
N VAL A 90 -2.32 -1.75 3.80
CA VAL A 90 -2.86 -2.77 2.89
C VAL A 90 -2.89 -4.15 3.56
N VAL A 91 -1.86 -4.52 4.31
CA VAL A 91 -1.83 -5.80 5.04
C VAL A 91 -2.90 -5.82 6.13
N VAL A 92 -2.97 -4.76 6.94
CA VAL A 92 -3.94 -4.63 8.04
C VAL A 92 -5.38 -4.72 7.54
N ASN A 93 -5.73 -3.92 6.53
CA ASN A 93 -7.13 -3.74 6.11
C ASN A 93 -7.55 -4.67 4.96
N GLY A 94 -6.58 -5.29 4.26
CA GLY A 94 -6.86 -5.94 2.99
C GLY A 94 -7.27 -4.93 1.90
N LEU A 95 -7.80 -5.46 0.80
CA LEU A 95 -8.30 -4.67 -0.32
C LEU A 95 -9.72 -5.10 -0.67
N PRO A 96 -10.74 -4.33 -0.28
CA PRO A 96 -12.14 -4.65 -0.54
C PRO A 96 -12.42 -4.97 -2.02
N GLY A 97 -13.21 -6.00 -2.29
CA GLY A 97 -13.52 -6.43 -3.65
C GLY A 97 -12.34 -7.05 -4.41
N THR A 98 -11.36 -7.59 -3.69
CA THR A 98 -10.26 -8.40 -4.22
C THR A 98 -10.06 -9.65 -3.37
N GLY A 99 -9.17 -10.55 -3.81
CA GLY A 99 -8.74 -11.72 -3.02
C GLY A 99 -7.83 -11.40 -1.84
N MET A 100 -7.38 -10.15 -1.66
CA MET A 100 -6.50 -9.76 -0.53
C MET A 100 -7.33 -9.52 0.74
N PRO A 101 -7.29 -10.43 1.74
CA PRO A 101 -8.07 -10.28 2.96
C PRO A 101 -7.41 -9.29 3.94
N SER A 102 -8.18 -8.83 4.92
CA SER A 102 -7.65 -8.19 6.13
C SER A 102 -6.89 -9.21 6.98
N TRP A 103 -5.74 -8.81 7.50
CA TRP A 103 -4.93 -9.61 8.41
C TRP A 103 -4.97 -9.13 9.85
N LYS A 104 -5.71 -8.04 10.13
CA LYS A 104 -5.79 -7.39 11.44
C LYS A 104 -6.07 -8.35 12.60
N ASP A 105 -6.99 -9.30 12.39
CA ASP A 105 -7.42 -10.24 13.43
C ASP A 105 -6.76 -11.64 13.30
N ARG A 106 -5.76 -11.77 12.42
CA ARG A 106 -5.11 -13.04 12.06
C ARG A 106 -3.61 -13.05 12.28
N LEU A 107 -3.00 -11.88 12.32
CA LEU A 107 -1.58 -11.65 12.57
C LEU A 107 -1.44 -10.59 13.67
N SER A 108 -0.42 -10.72 14.49
CA SER A 108 -0.04 -9.66 15.41
C SER A 108 0.51 -8.44 14.66
N ASP A 109 0.50 -7.29 15.33
CA ASP A 109 1.07 -6.06 14.77
C ASP A 109 2.54 -6.24 14.37
N GLN A 110 3.30 -7.03 15.12
CA GLN A 110 4.70 -7.31 14.81
C GLN A 110 4.83 -8.19 13.58
N GLU A 111 4.05 -9.27 13.46
CA GLU A 111 4.04 -10.13 12.27
C GLU A 111 3.67 -9.35 11.00
N MET A 112 2.73 -8.40 11.09
CA MET A 112 2.37 -7.54 9.97
C MET A 112 3.50 -6.60 9.57
N ARG A 113 4.25 -6.02 10.52
CA ARG A 113 5.46 -5.23 10.23
C ARG A 113 6.58 -6.10 9.65
N ASP A 114 6.76 -7.28 10.19
CA ASP A 114 7.78 -8.23 9.74
C ASP A 114 7.54 -8.64 8.27
N VAL A 115 6.32 -9.01 7.91
CA VAL A 115 6.00 -9.38 6.53
C VAL A 115 6.13 -8.20 5.57
N VAL A 116 5.82 -6.97 5.99
CA VAL A 116 6.08 -5.77 5.19
C VAL A 116 7.58 -5.61 4.91
N SER A 117 8.43 -5.81 5.92
CA SER A 117 9.89 -5.78 5.74
C SER A 117 10.37 -6.85 4.77
N TYR A 118 9.79 -8.05 4.80
CA TYR A 118 10.13 -9.11 3.86
C TYR A 118 9.65 -8.80 2.43
N ILE A 119 8.42 -8.30 2.25
CA ILE A 119 7.88 -7.93 0.92
C ILE A 119 8.80 -6.94 0.21
N LYS A 120 9.43 -6.02 0.93
CA LYS A 120 10.36 -5.03 0.38
C LYS A 120 11.63 -5.68 -0.21
N THR A 121 12.01 -6.89 0.22
CA THR A 121 13.19 -7.60 -0.29
C THR A 121 13.02 -8.15 -1.70
N PHE A 122 11.81 -8.28 -2.21
CA PHE A 122 11.55 -8.77 -3.56
C PHE A 122 11.99 -7.82 -4.68
N THR A 123 12.31 -6.57 -4.35
CA THR A 123 12.80 -5.60 -5.34
C THR A 123 13.89 -4.71 -4.77
N LYS A 124 14.91 -4.44 -5.58
CA LYS A 124 16.00 -3.53 -5.23
C LYS A 124 15.61 -2.06 -5.15
N LYS A 125 14.36 -1.71 -5.52
CA LYS A 125 13.89 -0.32 -5.45
C LYS A 125 13.91 0.24 -4.04
N PHE A 126 13.61 -0.58 -3.02
CA PHE A 126 13.66 -0.14 -1.63
C PHE A 126 15.09 0.00 -1.10
N GLU A 127 16.02 -0.85 -1.54
CA GLU A 127 17.44 -0.74 -1.16
C GLU A 127 18.11 0.54 -1.69
N ARG A 128 17.68 0.99 -2.88
CA ARG A 128 18.21 2.21 -3.52
C ARG A 128 17.67 3.50 -2.90
N GLN A 129 16.62 3.40 -2.12
CA GLN A 129 15.99 4.54 -1.48
C GLN A 129 16.75 4.91 -0.22
N LYS A 130 17.60 5.92 -0.30
CA LYS A 130 18.44 6.41 0.82
C LYS A 130 17.80 7.55 1.60
N GLU A 131 16.82 8.24 1.02
CA GLU A 131 16.18 9.40 1.59
C GLU A 131 14.77 9.10 2.08
N ALA A 132 14.28 9.89 3.04
CA ALA A 132 12.89 9.85 3.46
C ALA A 132 11.97 10.16 2.28
N LEU A 133 10.89 9.41 2.14
CA LEU A 133 9.92 9.62 1.07
C LEU A 133 9.07 10.86 1.36
N PRO A 134 8.90 11.77 0.40
CA PRO A 134 7.91 12.82 0.53
C PRO A 134 6.52 12.19 0.56
N VAL A 135 5.72 12.58 1.54
CA VAL A 135 4.32 12.15 1.68
C VAL A 135 3.42 13.30 1.23
N ILE A 136 2.44 12.99 0.38
CA ILE A 136 1.42 13.96 -0.02
C ILE A 136 0.50 14.21 1.17
N GLU A 137 0.47 15.45 1.61
CA GLU A 137 -0.42 15.86 2.69
C GLU A 137 -1.84 16.08 2.16
N VAL A 138 -2.81 15.54 2.89
CA VAL A 138 -4.23 15.80 2.62
C VAL A 138 -4.61 17.09 3.34
N GLY A 139 -4.88 18.13 2.57
CA GLY A 139 -5.35 19.39 3.11
C GLY A 139 -6.74 19.28 3.75
N LYS A 140 -7.23 20.40 4.27
CA LYS A 140 -8.60 20.48 4.83
C LYS A 140 -9.62 20.18 3.74
N ALA A 141 -10.55 19.26 4.03
CA ALA A 141 -11.63 18.93 3.11
C ALA A 141 -12.47 20.17 2.74
N ILE A 142 -12.75 20.34 1.45
CA ILE A 142 -13.66 21.37 0.96
C ILE A 142 -15.08 20.89 1.23
N PRO A 143 -15.91 21.68 1.91
CA PRO A 143 -17.31 21.31 2.13
C PRO A 143 -18.06 21.05 0.83
N SER A 144 -18.93 20.04 0.84
CA SER A 144 -19.81 19.78 -0.30
C SER A 144 -20.78 20.94 -0.48
N SER A 145 -20.78 21.53 -1.67
CA SER A 145 -21.67 22.61 -2.08
C SER A 145 -21.95 22.51 -3.58
N LYS A 146 -23.00 23.17 -4.06
CA LYS A 146 -23.27 23.24 -5.50
C LYS A 146 -22.06 23.77 -6.28
N GLU A 147 -21.41 24.79 -5.74
CA GLU A 147 -20.24 25.41 -6.36
C GLU A 147 -19.03 24.43 -6.41
N SER A 148 -18.73 23.73 -5.30
CA SER A 148 -17.64 22.76 -5.27
C SER A 148 -17.86 21.58 -6.22
N VAL A 149 -19.12 21.14 -6.36
CA VAL A 149 -19.51 20.08 -7.31
C VAL A 149 -19.31 20.55 -8.75
N GLU A 150 -19.73 21.77 -9.10
CA GLU A 150 -19.55 22.29 -10.47
C GLU A 150 -18.07 22.50 -10.80
N LYS A 151 -17.23 22.97 -9.86
CA LYS A 151 -15.78 23.01 -10.01
C LYS A 151 -15.19 21.62 -10.24
N GLY A 152 -15.64 20.61 -9.48
CA GLY A 152 -15.24 19.22 -9.64
C GLY A 152 -15.58 18.64 -11.03
N LYS A 153 -16.78 18.92 -11.53
CA LYS A 153 -17.20 18.55 -12.89
C LYS A 153 -16.32 19.20 -13.95
N ALA A 154 -16.00 20.48 -13.80
CA ALA A 154 -15.12 21.19 -14.73
C ALA A 154 -13.72 20.55 -14.76
N LEU A 155 -13.16 20.21 -13.60
CA LEU A 155 -11.88 19.51 -13.49
C LEU A 155 -11.94 18.09 -14.09
N PHE A 156 -12.99 17.33 -13.81
CA PHE A 156 -13.19 15.98 -14.37
C PHE A 156 -13.19 16.01 -15.90
N LYS A 157 -13.78 17.06 -16.50
CA LYS A 157 -13.82 17.27 -17.93
C LYS A 157 -12.47 17.74 -18.47
N SER A 158 -11.85 18.75 -17.84
CA SER A 158 -10.59 19.34 -18.33
C SER A 158 -9.40 18.39 -18.21
N LEU A 159 -9.40 17.50 -17.20
CA LEU A 159 -8.41 16.44 -16.99
C LEU A 159 -8.76 15.16 -17.76
N GLU A 160 -9.79 15.18 -18.60
CA GLU A 160 -10.22 14.08 -19.45
C GLU A 160 -10.54 12.76 -18.72
N CYS A 161 -10.86 12.81 -17.46
CA CYS A 161 -11.19 11.63 -16.64
C CYS A 161 -12.35 10.80 -17.24
N PHE A 162 -13.25 11.49 -17.96
CA PHE A 162 -14.38 10.86 -18.65
C PHE A 162 -13.97 9.88 -19.74
N LYS A 163 -12.79 10.02 -20.33
CA LYS A 163 -12.31 9.09 -21.37
C LYS A 163 -12.26 7.65 -20.88
N CYS A 164 -11.90 7.45 -19.62
CA CYS A 164 -11.89 6.13 -19.00
C CYS A 164 -13.14 5.90 -18.13
N HIS A 165 -13.49 6.89 -17.29
CA HIS A 165 -14.55 6.73 -16.30
C HIS A 165 -15.96 6.99 -16.83
N GLY A 166 -16.12 7.50 -18.06
CA GLY A 166 -17.43 7.87 -18.62
C GLY A 166 -17.95 9.21 -18.10
N ASN A 167 -18.91 9.80 -18.80
CA ASN A 167 -19.46 11.12 -18.43
C ASN A 167 -20.16 11.13 -17.08
N GLU A 168 -20.77 9.99 -16.71
CA GLU A 168 -21.46 9.79 -15.42
C GLU A 168 -20.55 9.09 -14.37
N GLY A 169 -19.26 8.90 -14.68
CA GLY A 169 -18.31 8.24 -13.80
C GLY A 169 -18.58 6.74 -13.61
N ARG A 170 -19.32 6.09 -14.50
CA ARG A 170 -19.72 4.68 -14.36
C ARG A 170 -18.64 3.66 -14.74
N GLY A 171 -17.48 4.12 -15.24
CA GLY A 171 -16.39 3.27 -15.71
C GLY A 171 -16.62 2.76 -17.13
N ASP A 172 -17.47 3.43 -17.89
CA ASP A 172 -17.93 3.11 -19.24
C ASP A 172 -17.45 4.11 -20.30
N GLY A 173 -16.35 4.80 -20.03
CA GLY A 173 -15.76 5.73 -20.99
C GLY A 173 -15.27 5.03 -22.26
N PRO A 174 -15.06 5.78 -23.36
CA PRO A 174 -14.68 5.20 -24.67
C PRO A 174 -13.41 4.36 -24.61
N SER A 175 -12.47 4.64 -23.71
CA SER A 175 -11.25 3.84 -23.53
C SER A 175 -11.40 2.67 -22.57
N ALA A 176 -12.54 2.55 -21.86
CA ALA A 176 -12.67 1.60 -20.76
C ALA A 176 -12.42 0.15 -21.13
N LEU A 177 -12.75 -0.26 -22.37
CA LEU A 177 -12.64 -1.63 -22.84
C LEU A 177 -11.23 -2.01 -23.33
N THR A 178 -10.38 -1.02 -23.59
CA THR A 178 -9.04 -1.24 -24.17
C THR A 178 -7.91 -1.06 -23.15
N LEU A 179 -8.25 -0.77 -21.90
CA LEU A 179 -7.24 -0.54 -20.87
C LEU A 179 -6.59 -1.86 -20.42
N ALA A 180 -5.28 -1.83 -20.30
CA ALA A 180 -4.48 -2.89 -19.71
C ALA A 180 -3.53 -2.31 -18.65
N ASP A 181 -3.10 -3.16 -17.72
CA ASP A 181 -2.03 -2.82 -16.78
C ASP A 181 -0.64 -3.08 -17.39
N ASP A 182 0.43 -2.81 -16.62
CA ASP A 182 1.82 -2.95 -17.08
C ASP A 182 2.23 -4.39 -17.41
N LYS A 183 1.40 -5.39 -17.04
CA LYS A 183 1.58 -6.78 -17.43
C LYS A 183 0.80 -7.16 -18.71
N GLY A 184 -0.02 -6.24 -19.22
CA GLY A 184 -0.93 -6.50 -20.32
C GLY A 184 -2.26 -7.13 -19.89
N ASP A 185 -2.49 -7.29 -18.59
CA ASP A 185 -3.76 -7.81 -18.07
C ASP A 185 -4.88 -6.78 -18.28
N PRO A 186 -6.04 -7.17 -18.84
CA PRO A 186 -7.17 -6.25 -19.00
C PRO A 186 -7.66 -5.70 -17.66
N ILE A 187 -7.83 -4.40 -17.60
CA ILE A 187 -8.37 -3.70 -16.41
C ILE A 187 -9.61 -2.89 -16.78
N ARG A 188 -10.37 -2.51 -15.76
CA ARG A 188 -11.56 -1.67 -15.92
C ARG A 188 -11.50 -0.47 -15.00
N PRO A 189 -11.88 0.72 -15.48
CA PRO A 189 -12.04 1.89 -14.64
C PRO A 189 -13.12 1.60 -13.59
N ARG A 190 -12.91 2.12 -12.40
CA ARG A 190 -13.88 1.95 -11.33
C ARG A 190 -15.13 2.80 -11.59
N ASN A 191 -16.30 2.27 -11.28
CA ASN A 191 -17.53 3.06 -11.20
C ASN A 191 -17.44 4.02 -10.00
N LEU A 192 -17.34 5.30 -10.28
CA LEU A 192 -17.14 6.35 -9.26
C LEU A 192 -18.41 6.67 -8.48
N ALA A 193 -19.60 6.24 -8.95
CA ALA A 193 -20.85 6.36 -8.20
C ALA A 193 -20.96 5.37 -7.03
N LEU A 194 -20.05 4.40 -6.94
CA LEU A 194 -20.03 3.34 -5.93
C LEU A 194 -18.77 3.44 -5.05
N ASN A 195 -18.62 4.55 -4.29
CA ASN A 195 -17.43 4.83 -3.52
C ASN A 195 -17.08 3.75 -2.47
N TRP A 196 -18.07 3.03 -1.97
CA TRP A 196 -17.85 1.89 -1.05
C TRP A 196 -17.13 0.69 -1.71
N HIS A 197 -17.02 0.67 -3.02
CA HIS A 197 -16.24 -0.32 -3.76
C HIS A 197 -14.79 0.12 -4.02
N PHE A 198 -14.39 1.31 -3.56
CA PHE A 198 -13.03 1.79 -3.81
C PHE A 198 -12.03 1.04 -2.93
N ARG A 199 -11.12 0.33 -3.59
CA ARG A 199 -10.10 -0.51 -2.92
C ARG A 199 -9.13 0.27 -2.04
N GLY A 200 -8.89 1.53 -2.36
CA GLY A 200 -8.01 2.43 -1.61
C GLY A 200 -8.71 3.25 -0.53
N GLY A 201 -10.01 3.01 -0.34
CA GLY A 201 -10.87 3.81 0.54
C GLY A 201 -11.81 4.73 -0.25
N GLY A 202 -12.99 5.00 0.29
CA GLY A 202 -14.05 5.80 -0.35
C GLY A 202 -14.25 7.19 0.25
N GLU A 203 -13.47 7.54 1.26
CA GLU A 203 -13.51 8.87 1.86
C GLU A 203 -12.89 9.93 0.94
N ALA A 204 -13.28 11.18 1.10
CA ALA A 204 -12.77 12.29 0.29
C ALA A 204 -11.23 12.36 0.31
N SER A 205 -10.61 12.10 1.46
CA SER A 205 -9.15 12.02 1.62
C SER A 205 -8.51 10.89 0.82
N ASP A 206 -9.16 9.71 0.79
CA ASP A 206 -8.67 8.57 0.01
C ASP A 206 -8.76 8.84 -1.49
N ILE A 207 -9.85 9.47 -1.94
CA ILE A 207 -10.05 9.86 -3.34
C ILE A 207 -9.02 10.93 -3.73
N TYR A 208 -8.84 11.97 -2.90
CA TYR A 208 -7.82 13.00 -3.10
C TYR A 208 -6.44 12.36 -3.26
N MET A 209 -6.09 11.44 -2.36
CA MET A 209 -4.82 10.72 -2.44
C MET A 209 -4.68 9.96 -3.77
N ARG A 210 -5.72 9.26 -4.23
CA ARG A 210 -5.68 8.51 -5.51
C ARG A 210 -5.52 9.41 -6.73
N VAL A 211 -6.17 10.57 -6.74
CA VAL A 211 -6.01 11.54 -7.84
C VAL A 211 -4.59 12.12 -7.88
N ASN A 212 -3.99 12.38 -6.71
CA ASN A 212 -2.64 12.96 -6.63
C ASN A 212 -1.49 11.95 -6.81
N THR A 213 -1.70 10.69 -6.42
CA THR A 213 -0.64 9.67 -6.51
C THR A 213 -0.73 8.81 -7.77
N GLY A 214 -1.89 8.81 -8.42
CA GLY A 214 -2.17 7.82 -9.46
C GLY A 214 -2.20 6.38 -8.93
N LEU A 215 -2.26 5.43 -9.82
CA LEU A 215 -2.21 4.00 -9.53
C LEU A 215 -1.09 3.34 -10.34
N ASN A 216 0.11 3.23 -9.76
CA ASN A 216 1.29 2.65 -10.41
C ASN A 216 0.97 1.30 -11.07
N GLY A 217 1.43 1.14 -12.30
CA GLY A 217 1.17 -0.04 -13.11
C GLY A 217 -0.21 -0.03 -13.78
N THR A 218 -0.84 1.15 -13.89
CA THR A 218 -2.10 1.32 -14.63
C THR A 218 -2.09 2.66 -15.37
N PRO A 219 -2.96 2.85 -16.39
CA PRO A 219 -3.10 4.13 -17.10
C PRO A 219 -3.68 5.29 -16.25
N MET A 220 -4.08 5.07 -15.01
CA MET A 220 -4.50 6.15 -14.13
C MET A 220 -3.25 6.91 -13.64
N PRO A 221 -3.03 8.16 -14.11
CA PRO A 221 -1.81 8.93 -13.84
C PRO A 221 -1.69 9.37 -12.40
#